data_0c476655ccfa009691649823b39677cb
#
_entry.id   0c476655ccfa009691649823b39677cb
#
_cell.length_a   1.000
_cell.length_b   1.000
_cell.length_c   1.000
_cell.angle_alpha   90.00
_cell.angle_beta   90.00
_cell.angle_gamma   90.00
#
_symmetry.space_group_name_H-M   'P 1'
#
loop_
_entity.id
_entity.type
_entity.pdbx_description
1 polymer ?
#
loop_
_entity_poly.entity_id
_entity_poly.type
_entity_poly.pdbx_seq_one_letter_code
_entity_poly.pdbx_strand_id
1 'polypeptide(L)'
;KTFFDTAIRNHYENPTTELLEFFLNPQESHELGEVFWKGFSDVVVGISTLENSSLGQVENLERECATHNSNRIDLMIDTDTHLILLEAKIYHHQNNPFDDYVKYAQTRSKGKAILGLILSISGKSEAQNWFGISYQQLVNAVRPYLAEQMMTNPMNKWNLFAREFLLHLESYYRTQKLDMN
;
A
#
# COMPACT_ATOMS: atom_id res chain seq x y z
N LYS A 1 11.43 -18.78 -3.96
CA LYS A 1 10.56 -18.99 -2.79
C LYS A 1 11.00 -18.04 -1.70
N THR A 2 10.10 -17.15 -1.26
CA THR A 2 10.37 -16.18 -0.18
C THR A 2 10.06 -16.79 1.19
N PHE A 3 10.49 -16.11 2.25
CA PHE A 3 10.10 -16.47 3.61
C PHE A 3 8.56 -16.48 3.76
N PHE A 4 7.88 -15.51 3.17
CA PHE A 4 6.42 -15.39 3.24
C PHE A 4 5.70 -16.51 2.49
N ASP A 5 6.24 -17.01 1.37
CA ASP A 5 5.68 -18.17 0.66
C ASP A 5 5.69 -19.44 1.52
N THR A 6 6.52 -19.49 2.54
CA THR A 6 6.62 -20.63 3.44
C THR A 6 5.61 -20.54 4.58
N ALA A 7 5.29 -19.33 5.04
CA ALA A 7 4.46 -19.06 6.22
C ALA A 7 2.99 -18.79 5.89
N ILE A 8 2.70 -18.28 4.68
CA ILE A 8 1.36 -17.81 4.29
C ILE A 8 0.74 -18.82 3.32
N ARG A 9 -0.33 -19.50 3.75
CA ARG A 9 -1.10 -20.42 2.90
C ARG A 9 -2.39 -19.75 2.44
N ASN A 10 -2.56 -19.60 1.10
CA ASN A 10 -3.85 -19.45 0.37
C ASN A 10 -4.74 -18.22 0.59
N HIS A 11 -4.36 -17.17 1.32
CA HIS A 11 -5.11 -15.92 1.41
C HIS A 11 -4.15 -14.74 1.43
N TYR A 12 -3.70 -14.33 0.24
CA TYR A 12 -2.60 -13.38 0.09
C TYR A 12 -2.99 -11.91 0.32
N GLU A 13 -4.26 -11.52 0.17
CA GLU A 13 -4.67 -10.11 0.27
C GLU A 13 -4.56 -9.59 1.71
N ASN A 14 -5.19 -10.26 2.69
CA ASN A 14 -5.16 -9.80 4.08
C ASN A 14 -3.75 -9.78 4.69
N PRO A 15 -2.93 -10.84 4.57
CA PRO A 15 -1.54 -10.79 5.04
C PRO A 15 -0.69 -9.73 4.34
N THR A 16 -0.96 -9.44 3.07
CA THR A 16 -0.25 -8.39 2.34
C THR A 16 -0.59 -7.01 2.87
N THR A 17 -1.88 -6.72 3.12
CA THR A 17 -2.30 -5.44 3.71
C THR A 17 -1.83 -5.27 5.14
N GLU A 18 -1.73 -6.34 5.92
CA GLU A 18 -1.17 -6.32 7.26
C GLU A 18 0.31 -5.92 7.27
N LEU A 19 1.09 -6.50 6.36
CA LEU A 19 2.50 -6.13 6.21
C LEU A 19 2.67 -4.75 5.59
N LEU A 20 1.78 -4.33 4.69
CA LEU A 20 1.78 -2.97 4.16
C LEU A 20 1.49 -1.93 5.25
N GLU A 21 0.49 -2.16 6.09
CA GLU A 21 0.21 -1.30 7.25
C GLU A 21 1.46 -1.16 8.11
N PHE A 22 2.03 -2.30 8.52
CA PHE A 22 3.21 -2.33 9.37
C PHE A 22 4.38 -1.54 8.79
N PHE A 23 4.75 -1.78 7.51
CA PHE A 23 5.89 -1.10 6.91
C PHE A 23 5.61 0.34 6.45
N LEU A 24 4.37 0.68 6.12
CA LEU A 24 3.99 2.04 5.76
C LEU A 24 3.93 2.99 6.96
N ASN A 25 3.78 2.45 8.17
CA ASN A 25 3.73 3.26 9.38
C ASN A 25 5.15 3.62 9.88
N PRO A 26 5.59 4.88 9.77
CA PRO A 26 6.94 5.26 10.19
C PRO A 26 7.20 5.13 11.69
N GLN A 27 6.15 5.00 12.50
CA GLN A 27 6.21 4.94 13.96
C GLN A 27 6.25 3.50 14.49
N GLU A 28 6.17 2.52 13.58
CA GLU A 28 6.20 1.11 13.97
C GLU A 28 7.58 0.63 14.43
N SER A 29 7.56 -0.50 15.14
CA SER A 29 8.72 -1.13 15.78
C SER A 29 9.80 -1.64 14.80
N HIS A 30 9.61 -1.50 13.48
CA HIS A 30 10.63 -1.86 12.49
C HIS A 30 11.81 -0.89 12.41
N GLU A 31 11.67 0.33 12.94
CA GLU A 31 12.74 1.33 12.94
C GLU A 31 13.33 1.65 11.55
N LEU A 32 12.55 1.43 10.48
CA LEU A 32 12.91 1.81 9.10
C LEU A 32 12.49 3.26 8.79
N GLY A 33 11.78 3.92 9.72
CA GLY A 33 11.26 5.25 9.51
C GLY A 33 10.34 5.31 8.28
N GLU A 34 10.57 6.29 7.41
CA GLU A 34 9.71 6.59 6.26
C GLU A 34 10.06 5.83 4.97
N VAL A 35 10.88 4.77 5.02
CA VAL A 35 11.36 4.05 3.81
C VAL A 35 10.21 3.65 2.89
N PHE A 36 9.19 2.96 3.41
CA PHE A 36 8.04 2.54 2.61
C PHE A 36 7.09 3.69 2.29
N TRP A 37 6.88 4.61 3.23
CA TRP A 37 6.04 5.78 3.04
C TRP A 37 6.54 6.69 1.92
N LYS A 38 7.86 6.94 1.84
CA LYS A 38 8.47 7.72 0.75
C LYS A 38 8.24 7.05 -0.60
N GLY A 39 8.53 5.76 -0.72
CA GLY A 39 8.31 5.04 -1.97
C GLY A 39 6.84 4.99 -2.39
N PHE A 40 5.93 4.79 -1.44
CA PHE A 40 4.49 4.86 -1.68
C PHE A 40 4.06 6.26 -2.14
N SER A 41 4.51 7.30 -1.45
CA SER A 41 4.20 8.69 -1.78
C SER A 41 4.69 9.07 -3.17
N ASP A 42 5.90 8.67 -3.56
CA ASP A 42 6.45 8.93 -4.89
C ASP A 42 5.58 8.34 -6.00
N VAL A 43 5.09 7.10 -5.80
CA VAL A 43 4.18 6.47 -6.76
C VAL A 43 2.87 7.23 -6.85
N VAL A 44 2.25 7.55 -5.72
CA VAL A 44 0.92 8.17 -5.68
C VAL A 44 0.94 9.59 -6.25
N VAL A 45 1.95 10.38 -5.90
CA VAL A 45 2.12 11.73 -6.46
C VAL A 45 2.37 11.67 -7.97
N GLY A 46 3.10 10.66 -8.44
CA GLY A 46 3.39 10.50 -9.87
C GLY A 46 2.22 10.09 -10.75
N ILE A 47 1.15 9.50 -10.18
CA ILE A 47 -0.03 9.05 -10.94
C ILE A 47 -1.26 9.91 -10.75
N SER A 48 -1.30 10.66 -9.66
CA SER A 48 -2.42 11.53 -9.33
C SER A 48 -2.24 12.90 -9.99
N THR A 49 -3.35 13.58 -10.27
CA THR A 49 -3.35 14.99 -10.69
C THR A 49 -3.02 15.94 -9.53
N LEU A 50 -2.40 15.40 -8.48
CA LEU A 50 -1.90 16.16 -7.34
C LEU A 50 -0.65 16.94 -7.76
N GLU A 51 -0.85 17.97 -8.59
CA GLU A 51 0.23 18.86 -9.00
C GLU A 51 0.96 19.40 -7.77
N ASN A 52 2.20 18.95 -7.58
CA ASN A 52 3.15 19.42 -6.54
C ASN A 52 2.72 19.25 -5.06
N SER A 53 1.73 18.40 -4.75
CA SER A 53 1.33 18.19 -3.36
C SER A 53 1.95 16.93 -2.79
N SER A 54 2.62 17.09 -1.66
CA SER A 54 3.01 15.97 -0.78
C SER A 54 1.76 15.31 -0.20
N LEU A 55 1.79 13.99 0.00
CA LEU A 55 0.72 13.30 0.75
C LEU A 55 0.73 13.62 2.24
N GLY A 56 1.70 14.41 2.70
CA GLY A 56 1.86 14.79 4.10
C GLY A 56 2.53 13.71 4.95
N GLN A 57 2.47 13.92 6.26
CA GLN A 57 3.02 13.00 7.26
C GLN A 57 1.94 12.06 7.77
N VAL A 58 2.29 10.79 7.94
CA VAL A 58 1.38 9.76 8.47
C VAL A 58 1.07 10.07 9.94
N GLU A 59 -0.20 10.20 10.25
CA GLU A 59 -0.72 10.37 11.62
C GLU A 59 -1.29 9.06 12.18
N ASN A 60 -1.99 8.28 11.31
CA ASN A 60 -2.58 7.00 11.71
C ASN A 60 -2.79 6.08 10.51
N LEU A 61 -2.73 4.78 10.75
CA LEU A 61 -3.17 3.75 9.81
C LEU A 61 -4.20 2.85 10.50
N GLU A 62 -5.22 2.46 9.76
CA GLU A 62 -6.28 1.58 10.24
C GLU A 62 -6.61 0.54 9.16
N ARG A 63 -6.44 -0.74 9.49
CA ARG A 63 -6.72 -1.86 8.62
C ARG A 63 -8.12 -2.41 8.86
N GLU A 64 -8.73 -3.02 7.85
CA GLU A 64 -10.06 -3.66 7.97
C GLU A 64 -11.13 -2.69 8.52
N CYS A 65 -11.05 -1.40 8.09
CA CYS A 65 -11.89 -0.35 8.63
C CYS A 65 -13.35 -0.55 8.23
N ALA A 66 -14.22 -0.82 9.19
CA ALA A 66 -15.65 -1.07 8.96
C ALA A 66 -16.39 0.24 8.68
N THR A 67 -17.13 0.30 7.57
CA THR A 67 -18.05 1.38 7.25
C THR A 67 -19.38 1.24 8.02
N HIS A 68 -20.23 2.28 7.96
CA HIS A 68 -21.56 2.24 8.56
C HIS A 68 -22.46 1.15 7.96
N ASN A 69 -22.21 0.72 6.74
CA ASN A 69 -22.95 -0.35 6.05
C ASN A 69 -22.28 -1.73 6.22
N SER A 70 -21.37 -1.87 7.18
CA SER A 70 -20.63 -3.12 7.46
C SER A 70 -19.74 -3.61 6.31
N ASN A 71 -19.44 -2.75 5.34
CA ASN A 71 -18.37 -2.99 4.38
C ASN A 71 -17.00 -2.73 5.03
N ARG A 72 -15.93 -3.23 4.42
CA ARG A 72 -14.57 -3.06 4.97
C ARG A 72 -13.64 -2.46 3.94
N ILE A 73 -12.91 -1.44 4.38
CA ILE A 73 -11.80 -0.85 3.63
C ILE A 73 -10.53 -1.58 4.07
N ASP A 74 -9.74 -2.07 3.14
CA ASP A 74 -8.54 -2.86 3.45
C ASP A 74 -7.53 -2.08 4.30
N LEU A 75 -7.24 -0.83 3.89
CA LEU A 75 -6.35 0.05 4.63
C LEU A 75 -6.77 1.51 4.48
N MET A 76 -6.89 2.22 5.58
CA MET A 76 -7.11 3.66 5.62
C MET A 76 -5.89 4.34 6.23
N ILE A 77 -5.31 5.29 5.50
CA ILE A 77 -4.13 6.05 5.92
C ILE A 77 -4.53 7.50 6.15
N ASP A 78 -4.40 7.95 7.37
CA ASP A 78 -4.66 9.33 7.76
C ASP A 78 -3.33 10.08 7.83
N THR A 79 -3.21 11.14 7.06
CA THR A 79 -2.06 12.06 7.09
C THR A 79 -2.51 13.44 7.55
N ASP A 80 -1.58 14.34 7.76
CA ASP A 80 -1.91 15.74 8.08
C ASP A 80 -2.67 16.48 6.97
N THR A 81 -2.63 15.98 5.71
CA THR A 81 -3.26 16.62 4.55
C THR A 81 -4.32 15.77 3.85
N HIS A 82 -4.22 14.45 3.92
CA HIS A 82 -5.08 13.52 3.18
C HIS A 82 -5.68 12.43 4.07
N LEU A 83 -6.84 11.92 3.66
CA LEU A 83 -7.36 10.63 4.08
C LEU A 83 -7.35 9.68 2.88
N ILE A 84 -6.47 8.69 2.90
CA ILE A 84 -6.23 7.79 1.79
C ILE A 84 -6.92 6.46 2.07
N LEU A 85 -7.73 6.01 1.11
CA LEU A 85 -8.39 4.72 1.11
C LEU A 85 -7.63 3.80 0.15
N LEU A 86 -7.07 2.72 0.65
CA LEU A 86 -6.32 1.76 -0.15
C LEU A 86 -7.05 0.42 -0.17
N GLU A 87 -7.34 -0.06 -1.36
CA GLU A 87 -7.88 -1.40 -1.62
C GLU A 87 -6.82 -2.24 -2.33
N ALA A 88 -6.46 -3.38 -1.78
CA ALA A 88 -5.45 -4.26 -2.34
C ALA A 88 -6.11 -5.43 -3.10
N LYS A 89 -5.69 -5.67 -4.34
CA LYS A 89 -6.18 -6.75 -5.21
C LYS A 89 -5.03 -7.56 -5.80
N ILE A 90 -5.06 -8.88 -5.60
CA ILE A 90 -4.08 -9.79 -6.18
C ILE A 90 -4.72 -10.58 -7.32
N TYR A 91 -5.88 -11.22 -7.08
CA TYR A 91 -6.53 -12.12 -8.04
C TYR A 91 -8.01 -11.82 -8.28
N HIS A 92 -8.61 -10.85 -7.59
CA HIS A 92 -10.05 -10.62 -7.63
C HIS A 92 -10.45 -9.40 -8.44
N HIS A 93 -11.70 -9.41 -8.93
CA HIS A 93 -12.30 -8.27 -9.61
C HIS A 93 -12.57 -7.11 -8.61
N GLN A 94 -12.61 -5.90 -9.15
CA GLN A 94 -12.81 -4.68 -8.37
C GLN A 94 -14.32 -4.41 -8.12
N ASN A 95 -15.03 -5.37 -7.51
CA ASN A 95 -16.47 -5.25 -7.21
C ASN A 95 -16.73 -4.75 -5.78
N ASN A 96 -15.98 -3.74 -5.35
CA ASN A 96 -16.09 -3.18 -4.02
C ASN A 96 -17.15 -2.07 -3.95
N PRO A 97 -17.76 -1.82 -2.79
CA PRO A 97 -18.71 -0.72 -2.59
C PRO A 97 -17.99 0.63 -2.44
N PHE A 98 -17.28 1.07 -3.47
CA PHE A 98 -16.43 2.26 -3.45
C PHE A 98 -17.16 3.54 -3.03
N ASP A 99 -18.45 3.70 -3.43
CA ASP A 99 -19.27 4.84 -3.00
C ASP A 99 -19.51 4.86 -1.48
N ASP A 100 -19.65 3.69 -0.86
CA ASP A 100 -19.80 3.57 0.59
C ASP A 100 -18.50 3.93 1.31
N TYR A 101 -17.37 3.52 0.75
CA TYR A 101 -16.05 3.87 1.27
C TYR A 101 -15.82 5.38 1.27
N VAL A 102 -16.15 6.05 0.16
CA VAL A 102 -16.02 7.51 0.05
C VAL A 102 -16.95 8.23 1.01
N LYS A 103 -18.22 7.81 1.12
CA LYS A 103 -19.17 8.37 2.09
C LYS A 103 -18.67 8.23 3.53
N TYR A 104 -18.15 7.07 3.88
CA TYR A 104 -17.57 6.85 5.20
C TYR A 104 -16.36 7.75 5.43
N ALA A 105 -15.44 7.84 4.46
CA ALA A 105 -14.28 8.72 4.55
C ALA A 105 -14.66 10.19 4.72
N GLN A 106 -15.72 10.66 4.07
CA GLN A 106 -16.23 12.03 4.24
C GLN A 106 -16.60 12.35 5.69
N THR A 107 -17.09 11.36 6.45
CA THR A 107 -17.38 11.54 7.89
C THR A 107 -16.12 11.61 8.75
N ARG A 108 -15.00 11.06 8.26
CA ARG A 108 -13.73 10.92 8.97
C ARG A 108 -12.68 11.96 8.57
N SER A 109 -12.80 12.53 7.37
CA SER A 109 -11.73 13.32 6.75
C SER A 109 -11.40 14.63 7.48
N LYS A 110 -12.32 15.17 8.28
CA LYS A 110 -12.13 16.44 8.98
C LYS A 110 -11.70 17.60 8.06
N GLY A 111 -12.15 17.58 6.80
CA GLY A 111 -11.79 18.58 5.78
C GLY A 111 -10.50 18.26 5.01
N LYS A 112 -9.80 17.16 5.30
CA LYS A 112 -8.66 16.68 4.50
C LYS A 112 -9.14 16.19 3.13
N ALA A 113 -8.26 16.23 2.13
CA ALA A 113 -8.53 15.65 0.82
C ALA A 113 -8.67 14.12 0.92
N ILE A 114 -9.70 13.57 0.25
CA ILE A 114 -9.92 12.12 0.21
C ILE A 114 -9.33 11.57 -1.08
N LEU A 115 -8.53 10.51 -0.99
CA LEU A 115 -7.87 9.86 -2.10
C LEU A 115 -8.17 8.37 -2.09
N GLY A 116 -8.82 7.86 -3.14
CA GLY A 116 -9.07 6.42 -3.33
C GLY A 116 -7.99 5.79 -4.21
N LEU A 117 -7.38 4.69 -3.74
CA LEU A 117 -6.31 3.96 -4.42
C LEU A 117 -6.64 2.48 -4.52
N ILE A 118 -6.34 1.88 -5.67
CA ILE A 118 -6.38 0.42 -5.88
C ILE A 118 -4.97 -0.06 -6.16
N LEU A 119 -4.43 -0.86 -5.25
CA LEU A 119 -3.15 -1.54 -5.41
C LEU A 119 -3.38 -2.91 -6.02
N SER A 120 -2.93 -3.12 -7.26
CA SER A 120 -3.17 -4.36 -7.99
C SER A 120 -1.95 -4.79 -8.81
N ILE A 121 -2.02 -5.99 -9.41
CA ILE A 121 -0.96 -6.45 -10.32
C ILE A 121 -0.93 -5.58 -11.58
N SER A 122 -2.09 -5.22 -12.13
CA SER A 122 -2.20 -4.42 -13.36
C SER A 122 -1.92 -2.94 -13.16
N GLY A 123 -2.07 -2.42 -11.95
CA GLY A 123 -1.99 -1.00 -11.65
C GLY A 123 -3.14 -0.17 -12.24
N LYS A 124 -4.24 -0.81 -12.64
CA LYS A 124 -5.41 -0.13 -13.20
C LYS A 124 -6.54 -0.05 -12.18
N SER A 125 -7.27 1.06 -12.20
CA SER A 125 -8.52 1.21 -11.47
C SER A 125 -9.70 1.07 -12.44
N GLU A 126 -10.70 0.27 -12.07
CA GLU A 126 -12.01 0.18 -12.74
C GLU A 126 -13.05 1.07 -12.04
N ALA A 127 -12.72 1.59 -10.86
CA ALA A 127 -13.59 2.46 -10.08
C ALA A 127 -13.43 3.92 -10.50
N GLN A 128 -14.56 4.61 -10.69
CA GLN A 128 -14.56 6.03 -11.01
C GLN A 128 -13.94 6.84 -9.87
N ASN A 129 -13.08 7.80 -10.20
CA ASN A 129 -12.37 8.67 -9.25
C ASN A 129 -11.42 7.95 -8.28
N TRP A 130 -11.06 6.69 -8.58
CA TRP A 130 -10.01 5.95 -7.88
C TRP A 130 -8.80 5.79 -8.79
N PHE A 131 -7.60 5.92 -8.23
CA PHE A 131 -6.35 5.76 -8.97
C PHE A 131 -5.80 4.34 -8.78
N GLY A 132 -5.27 3.78 -9.86
CA GLY A 132 -4.61 2.48 -9.81
C GLY A 132 -3.11 2.63 -9.62
N ILE A 133 -2.53 1.83 -8.71
CA ILE A 133 -1.09 1.64 -8.56
C ILE A 133 -0.76 0.16 -8.65
N SER A 134 0.40 -0.18 -9.22
CA SER A 134 0.82 -1.57 -9.30
C SER A 134 1.80 -1.94 -8.19
N TYR A 135 1.80 -3.23 -7.80
CA TYR A 135 2.83 -3.77 -6.93
C TYR A 135 4.23 -3.54 -7.51
N GLN A 136 4.38 -3.57 -8.83
CA GLN A 136 5.67 -3.29 -9.48
C GLN A 136 6.13 -1.84 -9.27
N GLN A 137 5.23 -0.87 -9.41
CA GLN A 137 5.55 0.55 -9.14
C GLN A 137 5.96 0.74 -7.69
N LEU A 138 5.19 0.19 -6.74
CA LEU A 138 5.50 0.27 -5.32
C LEU A 138 6.86 -0.35 -4.99
N VAL A 139 7.13 -1.57 -5.43
CA VAL A 139 8.41 -2.25 -5.19
C VAL A 139 9.58 -1.46 -5.77
N ASN A 140 9.45 -0.95 -7.00
CA ASN A 140 10.51 -0.19 -7.64
C ASN A 140 10.79 1.14 -6.92
N ALA A 141 9.76 1.80 -6.39
CA ALA A 141 9.91 3.06 -5.68
C ALA A 141 10.49 2.89 -4.26
N VAL A 142 10.14 1.81 -3.55
CA VAL A 142 10.67 1.55 -2.20
C VAL A 142 12.12 1.07 -2.21
N ARG A 143 12.54 0.33 -3.24
CA ARG A 143 13.89 -0.27 -3.32
C ARG A 143 15.05 0.69 -3.05
N PRO A 144 15.14 1.86 -3.67
CA PRO A 144 16.27 2.76 -3.43
C PRO A 144 16.31 3.26 -1.99
N TYR A 145 15.18 3.56 -1.37
CA TYR A 145 15.10 3.98 0.02
C TYR A 145 15.53 2.85 0.97
N LEU A 146 15.10 1.62 0.70
CA LEU A 146 15.53 0.47 1.50
C LEU A 146 17.03 0.19 1.33
N ALA A 147 17.57 0.33 0.13
CA ALA A 147 19.00 0.16 -0.13
C ALA A 147 19.83 1.19 0.66
N GLU A 148 19.41 2.45 0.68
CA GLU A 148 20.05 3.48 1.49
C GLU A 148 19.97 3.17 3.00
N GLN A 149 18.81 2.73 3.48
CA GLN A 149 18.62 2.32 4.87
C GLN A 149 19.53 1.14 5.25
N MET A 150 19.69 0.16 4.35
CA MET A 150 20.60 -0.97 4.57
C MET A 150 22.07 -0.54 4.64
N MET A 151 22.45 0.52 3.95
CA MET A 151 23.81 1.07 4.00
C MET A 151 24.05 1.90 5.28
N THR A 152 23.05 2.66 5.71
CA THR A 152 23.17 3.58 6.86
C THR A 152 22.92 2.90 8.20
N ASN A 153 22.07 1.87 8.24
CA ASN A 153 21.76 1.09 9.44
C ASN A 153 21.75 -0.42 9.14
N PRO A 154 22.92 -1.01 8.81
CA PRO A 154 23.01 -2.39 8.33
C PRO A 154 22.61 -3.44 9.36
N MET A 155 22.68 -3.12 10.66
CA MET A 155 22.37 -4.07 11.75
C MET A 155 20.89 -4.12 12.11
N ASN A 156 20.04 -3.29 11.51
CA ASN A 156 18.61 -3.38 11.72
C ASN A 156 18.06 -4.67 11.09
N LYS A 157 17.58 -5.60 11.93
CA LYS A 157 17.01 -6.89 11.49
C LYS A 157 15.86 -6.72 10.49
N TRP A 158 15.09 -5.64 10.60
CA TRP A 158 13.96 -5.38 9.74
C TRP A 158 14.33 -5.08 8.29
N ASN A 159 15.58 -4.72 8.02
CA ASN A 159 16.09 -4.61 6.65
C ASN A 159 15.88 -5.91 5.85
N LEU A 160 16.15 -7.06 6.48
CA LEU A 160 15.97 -8.36 5.83
C LEU A 160 14.49 -8.69 5.64
N PHE A 161 13.65 -8.43 6.64
CA PHE A 161 12.21 -8.67 6.52
C PHE A 161 11.57 -7.75 5.47
N ALA A 162 11.95 -6.48 5.42
CA ALA A 162 11.51 -5.55 4.40
C ALA A 162 11.92 -6.00 2.99
N ARG A 163 13.17 -6.43 2.82
CA ARG A 163 13.65 -7.01 1.56
C ARG A 163 12.84 -8.24 1.14
N GLU A 164 12.62 -9.18 2.06
CA GLU A 164 11.82 -10.39 1.80
C GLU A 164 10.37 -10.03 1.44
N PHE A 165 9.79 -9.01 2.08
CA PHE A 165 8.46 -8.52 1.74
C PHE A 165 8.42 -7.93 0.33
N LEU A 166 9.38 -7.10 -0.06
CA LEU A 166 9.47 -6.61 -1.44
C LEU A 166 9.62 -7.73 -2.46
N LEU A 167 10.42 -8.77 -2.17
CA LEU A 167 10.53 -9.95 -3.04
C LEU A 167 9.21 -10.74 -3.12
N HIS A 168 8.46 -10.79 -2.03
CA HIS A 168 7.14 -11.41 -2.01
C HIS A 168 6.15 -10.64 -2.90
N LEU A 169 6.07 -9.31 -2.77
CA LEU A 169 5.26 -8.47 -3.65
C LEU A 169 5.68 -8.61 -5.12
N GLU A 170 6.99 -8.72 -5.38
CA GLU A 170 7.54 -8.93 -6.72
C GLU A 170 7.07 -10.25 -7.33
N SER A 171 6.86 -11.29 -6.54
CA SER A 171 6.39 -12.59 -7.01
C SER A 171 5.01 -12.51 -7.67
N TYR A 172 4.15 -11.57 -7.29
CA TYR A 172 2.81 -11.42 -7.84
C TYR A 172 2.80 -11.08 -9.34
N TYR A 173 3.76 -10.29 -9.82
CA TYR A 173 3.81 -9.87 -11.21
C TYR A 173 4.89 -10.57 -12.05
N ARG A 174 5.86 -11.26 -11.43
CA ARG A 174 6.85 -12.06 -12.15
C ARG A 174 6.25 -13.34 -12.74
N THR A 175 5.35 -13.99 -12.02
CA THR A 175 4.73 -15.26 -12.45
C THR A 175 3.88 -15.06 -13.70
N GLN A 176 3.20 -13.93 -13.85
CA GLN A 176 2.40 -13.63 -15.06
C GLN A 176 3.23 -13.45 -16.34
N LYS A 177 4.52 -13.09 -16.25
CA LYS A 177 5.41 -12.98 -17.43
C LYS A 177 5.85 -14.34 -17.98
N LEU A 178 5.81 -15.39 -17.18
CA LEU A 178 6.18 -16.75 -17.61
C LEU A 178 5.05 -17.46 -18.35
N ASP A 179 3.79 -17.10 -18.06
CA ASP A 179 2.61 -17.71 -18.69
C ASP A 179 2.23 -17.06 -20.04
N MET A 180 2.93 -15.98 -20.45
CA MET A 180 2.70 -15.26 -21.72
C MET A 180 3.78 -15.53 -22.79
N ASN A 181 4.72 -16.45 -22.56
CA ASN A 181 5.72 -16.93 -23.51
C ASN A 181 5.52 -18.43 -23.74
#